data_cf13701d37f4eb87e1e1baa1be542b8a
#
_entry.id   cf13701d37f4eb87e1e1baa1be542b8a
#
_cell.length_a   1.000
_cell.length_b   1.000
_cell.length_c   1.000
_cell.angle_alpha   90.00
_cell.angle_beta   90.00
_cell.angle_gamma   90.00
#
_symmetry.space_group_name_H-M   'P 1'
#
loop_
_entity.id
_entity.type
_entity.pdbx_description
1 polymer ?
#
loop_
_entity_poly.entity_id
_entity_poly.type
_entity_poly.pdbx_seq_one_letter_code
_entity_poly.pdbx_strand_id
1 'polypeptide(L)'
;MRSTDLGLPVVSAAADPVALACHVLGARADNVAILNNLFPVTTFRDANLSAAFAGACNDWLADRFLSVEPRLRGSLLIPWGASDLAVAEIERWKDDHRSVQILGLVFGERSLGHRSYWPIYEAAERHGFAIGVHAGSSYHHAVTGSGWPSHLIEDYAAQSIGFHTQLGSFIVEGVFVKFPALKVVMIESGVTWAPPYLRRLAKFWRGVRLETPWLEKPPFDFVRSNVRFTTQPFDAPLEGETITSLIDQLGSDDVLLYASDTPHRHVDPAGTLLTYLPATATRKIVSTNALATYARLGVGYAA
;
A
#
# COMPACT_ATOMS: atom_id res chain seq x y z
N MET A 1 18.97 -1.30 -5.73
CA MET A 1 18.95 -1.66 -7.17
C MET A 1 19.26 -0.43 -7.99
N ARG A 2 20.23 -0.44 -8.87
CA ARG A 2 20.58 0.73 -9.66
C ARG A 2 19.66 0.79 -10.87
N SER A 3 19.18 1.98 -11.17
CA SER A 3 18.32 2.30 -12.29
C SER A 3 18.87 1.89 -13.69
N THR A 4 20.17 1.63 -13.78
CA THR A 4 20.85 1.13 -14.98
C THR A 4 20.46 -0.30 -15.39
N ASP A 5 19.81 -1.05 -14.51
CA ASP A 5 19.41 -2.43 -14.79
C ASP A 5 18.13 -2.55 -15.65
N LEU A 6 17.46 -1.42 -15.93
CA LEU A 6 16.20 -1.42 -16.68
C LEU A 6 16.38 -1.40 -18.21
N GLY A 7 17.62 -1.19 -18.72
CA GLY A 7 17.84 -1.06 -20.16
C GLY A 7 17.12 0.11 -20.83
N LEU A 8 16.39 0.90 -20.01
CA LEU A 8 15.76 2.16 -20.41
C LEU A 8 16.64 3.31 -19.89
N PRO A 9 16.76 4.42 -20.62
CA PRO A 9 17.33 5.64 -20.06
C PRO A 9 16.39 6.08 -18.94
N VAL A 10 16.83 5.84 -17.71
CA VAL A 10 16.09 5.95 -16.46
C VAL A 10 15.44 7.32 -16.23
N VAL A 11 15.96 8.34 -16.87
CA VAL A 11 15.49 9.73 -16.70
C VAL A 11 14.34 10.07 -17.66
N SER A 12 14.18 9.39 -18.80
CA SER A 12 13.21 9.82 -19.81
C SER A 12 11.83 9.17 -19.67
N ALA A 13 11.73 7.88 -19.38
CA ALA A 13 10.41 7.21 -19.30
C ALA A 13 9.65 7.59 -18.02
N ALA A 14 10.34 7.78 -16.89
CA ALA A 14 9.72 8.24 -15.65
C ALA A 14 9.38 9.75 -15.65
N ALA A 15 9.94 10.52 -16.58
CA ALA A 15 9.67 11.96 -16.72
C ALA A 15 8.53 12.28 -17.69
N ASP A 16 8.15 11.33 -18.53
CA ASP A 16 7.07 11.48 -19.51
C ASP A 16 5.88 10.58 -19.10
N PRO A 17 4.75 11.15 -18.67
CA PRO A 17 3.59 10.40 -18.21
C PRO A 17 2.99 9.49 -19.29
N VAL A 18 3.00 9.90 -20.56
CA VAL A 18 2.46 9.09 -21.66
C VAL A 18 3.37 7.89 -21.94
N ALA A 19 4.68 8.11 -21.99
CA ALA A 19 5.65 7.01 -22.16
C ALA A 19 5.59 6.03 -20.98
N LEU A 20 5.47 6.53 -19.75
CA LEU A 20 5.29 5.70 -18.55
C LEU A 20 4.02 4.86 -18.65
N ALA A 21 2.88 5.47 -18.96
CA ALA A 21 1.61 4.77 -19.07
C ALA A 21 1.64 3.72 -20.21
N CYS A 22 2.20 4.04 -21.37
CA CYS A 22 2.38 3.08 -22.45
C CYS A 22 3.24 1.89 -22.04
N HIS A 23 4.31 2.14 -21.27
CA HIS A 23 5.19 1.08 -20.77
C HIS A 23 4.49 0.16 -19.76
N VAL A 24 3.76 0.74 -18.80
CA VAL A 24 3.14 -0.01 -17.68
C VAL A 24 1.80 -0.62 -18.08
N LEU A 25 0.98 0.09 -18.84
CA LEU A 25 -0.41 -0.25 -19.13
C LEU A 25 -0.62 -0.81 -20.55
N GLY A 26 0.38 -0.64 -21.43
CA GLY A 26 0.23 -0.97 -22.84
C GLY A 26 -0.78 -0.05 -23.55
N ALA A 27 -1.34 -0.54 -24.66
CA ALA A 27 -2.23 0.23 -25.51
C ALA A 27 -3.72 0.24 -25.05
N ARG A 28 -4.08 -0.51 -24.02
CA ARG A 28 -5.47 -0.61 -23.57
C ARG A 28 -5.89 0.66 -22.82
N ALA A 29 -6.98 1.27 -23.25
CA ALA A 29 -7.50 2.51 -22.67
C ALA A 29 -8.15 2.29 -21.28
N ASP A 30 -8.62 1.08 -21.00
CA ASP A 30 -9.30 0.68 -19.77
C ASP A 30 -8.34 0.25 -18.63
N ASN A 31 -7.05 0.13 -18.90
CA ASN A 31 -6.05 -0.14 -17.87
C ASN A 31 -5.68 1.15 -17.13
N VAL A 32 -5.53 1.05 -15.81
CA VAL A 32 -5.20 2.16 -14.92
C VAL A 32 -4.00 1.80 -14.05
N ALA A 33 -3.10 2.75 -13.82
CA ALA A 33 -2.00 2.61 -12.86
C ALA A 33 -2.11 3.64 -11.74
N ILE A 34 -1.82 3.20 -10.50
CA ILE A 34 -1.70 4.07 -9.35
C ILE A 34 -0.22 4.35 -9.12
N LEU A 35 0.14 5.63 -9.16
CA LEU A 35 1.50 6.11 -8.93
C LEU A 35 1.73 6.38 -7.45
N ASN A 36 2.84 5.87 -6.93
CA ASN A 36 3.30 6.14 -5.58
C ASN A 36 4.48 7.11 -5.62
N ASN A 37 4.25 8.34 -5.15
CA ASN A 37 5.34 9.30 -4.96
C ASN A 37 6.04 8.97 -3.63
N LEU A 38 7.28 8.50 -3.71
CA LEU A 38 8.06 8.12 -2.54
C LEU A 38 8.97 9.25 -2.02
N PHE A 39 8.64 10.52 -2.32
CA PHE A 39 9.39 11.63 -1.74
C PHE A 39 9.29 11.58 -0.20
N PRO A 40 10.42 11.64 0.52
CA PRO A 40 10.47 11.29 1.94
C PRO A 40 9.98 12.42 2.86
N VAL A 41 8.75 12.90 2.68
CA VAL A 41 8.16 13.99 3.50
C VAL A 41 8.12 13.64 5.00
N THR A 42 8.02 12.35 5.31
CA THR A 42 7.99 11.87 6.70
C THR A 42 9.34 11.93 7.41
N THR A 43 10.43 12.20 6.69
CA THR A 43 11.76 12.40 7.30
C THR A 43 11.94 13.80 7.87
N PHE A 44 11.10 14.75 7.47
CA PHE A 44 11.14 16.09 8.05
C PHE A 44 10.52 16.08 9.45
N ARG A 45 11.27 16.56 10.45
CA ARG A 45 10.78 16.69 11.83
C ARG A 45 9.89 17.93 12.01
N ASP A 46 10.10 18.98 11.20
CA ASP A 46 9.23 20.14 11.16
C ASP A 46 7.93 19.82 10.43
N ALA A 47 6.81 19.90 11.14
CA ALA A 47 5.50 19.54 10.63
C ALA A 47 5.04 20.45 9.48
N ASN A 48 5.34 21.76 9.54
CA ASN A 48 4.96 22.71 8.50
C ASN A 48 5.79 22.48 7.23
N LEU A 49 7.08 22.19 7.40
CA LEU A 49 7.95 21.84 6.26
C LEU A 49 7.48 20.55 5.60
N SER A 50 7.16 19.53 6.40
CA SER A 50 6.61 18.25 5.90
C SER A 50 5.31 18.49 5.13
N ALA A 51 4.39 19.32 5.66
CA ALA A 51 3.13 19.66 5.00
C ALA A 51 3.34 20.44 3.69
N ALA A 52 4.26 21.43 3.69
CA ALA A 52 4.55 22.21 2.49
C ALA A 52 5.13 21.34 1.36
N PHE A 53 6.04 20.41 1.68
CA PHE A 53 6.58 19.48 0.69
C PHE A 53 5.54 18.45 0.23
N ALA A 54 4.70 17.94 1.14
CA ALA A 54 3.61 17.04 0.78
C ALA A 54 2.67 17.70 -0.24
N GLY A 55 2.21 18.94 0.06
CA GLY A 55 1.36 19.71 -0.84
C GLY A 55 2.02 19.96 -2.20
N ALA A 56 3.27 20.42 -2.21
CA ALA A 56 4.00 20.67 -3.46
C ALA A 56 4.19 19.40 -4.31
N CYS A 57 4.47 18.26 -3.68
CA CYS A 57 4.60 16.97 -4.36
C CYS A 57 3.28 16.49 -4.94
N ASN A 58 2.17 16.67 -4.21
CA ASN A 58 0.84 16.30 -4.68
C ASN A 58 0.41 17.17 -5.87
N ASP A 59 0.63 18.49 -5.80
CA ASP A 59 0.37 19.42 -6.89
C ASP A 59 1.21 19.08 -8.13
N TRP A 60 2.50 18.82 -7.94
CA TRP A 60 3.40 18.42 -9.02
C TRP A 60 2.96 17.12 -9.70
N LEU A 61 2.56 16.10 -8.92
CA LEU A 61 2.08 14.83 -9.47
C LEU A 61 0.79 15.06 -10.29
N ALA A 62 -0.14 15.86 -9.77
CA ALA A 62 -1.38 16.17 -10.46
C ALA A 62 -1.15 16.91 -11.76
N ASP A 63 -0.32 17.95 -11.74
CA ASP A 63 -0.05 18.79 -12.92
C ASP A 63 0.76 18.07 -13.98
N ARG A 64 1.79 17.33 -13.56
CA ARG A 64 2.75 16.75 -14.50
C ARG A 64 2.35 15.38 -15.02
N PHE A 65 1.54 14.63 -14.27
CA PHE A 65 1.17 13.25 -14.62
C PHE A 65 -0.34 13.06 -14.77
N LEU A 66 -1.12 13.37 -13.75
CA LEU A 66 -2.54 13.01 -13.73
C LEU A 66 -3.40 13.86 -14.67
N SER A 67 -2.97 15.09 -14.97
CA SER A 67 -3.66 15.95 -15.94
C SER A 67 -3.27 15.64 -17.39
N VAL A 68 -2.12 14.99 -17.60
CA VAL A 68 -1.58 14.70 -18.95
C VAL A 68 -2.03 13.32 -19.42
N GLU A 69 -2.08 12.32 -18.53
CA GLU A 69 -2.43 10.95 -18.89
C GLU A 69 -3.61 10.46 -18.03
N PRO A 70 -4.80 10.37 -18.57
CA PRO A 70 -6.03 10.06 -17.82
C PRO A 70 -6.09 8.64 -17.27
N ARG A 71 -5.19 7.74 -17.69
CA ARG A 71 -5.08 6.37 -17.15
C ARG A 71 -4.27 6.31 -15.87
N LEU A 72 -3.63 7.42 -15.46
CA LEU A 72 -2.86 7.48 -14.22
C LEU A 72 -3.72 7.96 -13.05
N ARG A 73 -3.46 7.40 -11.89
CA ARG A 73 -4.00 7.81 -10.59
C ARG A 73 -2.86 8.07 -9.64
N GLY A 74 -3.09 8.88 -8.63
CA GLY A 74 -2.08 9.27 -7.67
C GLY A 74 -2.36 8.78 -6.26
N SER A 75 -1.28 8.66 -5.51
CA SER A 75 -1.29 8.52 -4.06
C SER A 75 -0.90 9.85 -3.42
N LEU A 76 -1.68 10.30 -2.44
CA LEU A 76 -1.40 11.54 -1.71
C LEU A 76 -0.28 11.31 -0.69
N LEU A 77 0.67 12.23 -0.65
CA LEU A 77 1.58 12.39 0.46
C LEU A 77 0.93 13.30 1.52
N ILE A 78 1.10 12.97 2.78
CA ILE A 78 0.62 13.76 3.92
C ILE A 78 1.70 13.85 5.01
N PRO A 79 1.69 14.86 5.85
CA PRO A 79 2.57 14.97 7.01
C PRO A 79 2.07 14.05 8.15
N TRP A 80 2.39 12.76 8.10
CA TRP A 80 1.90 11.76 9.06
C TRP A 80 2.15 12.12 10.54
N GLY A 81 3.20 12.88 10.83
CA GLY A 81 3.53 13.34 12.19
C GLY A 81 2.59 14.43 12.74
N ALA A 82 1.75 15.06 11.90
CA ALA A 82 0.86 16.16 12.26
C ALA A 82 -0.55 15.91 11.68
N SER A 83 -1.41 15.28 12.47
CA SER A 83 -2.72 14.79 11.99
C SER A 83 -3.64 15.93 11.54
N ASP A 84 -3.58 17.10 12.13
CA ASP A 84 -4.34 18.28 11.73
C ASP A 84 -3.95 18.78 10.33
N LEU A 85 -2.65 18.91 10.06
CA LEU A 85 -2.13 19.28 8.74
C LEU A 85 -2.37 18.17 7.71
N ALA A 86 -2.28 16.92 8.12
CA ALA A 86 -2.59 15.77 7.28
C ALA A 86 -4.07 15.76 6.85
N VAL A 87 -4.98 16.01 7.78
CA VAL A 87 -6.42 16.13 7.49
C VAL A 87 -6.68 17.31 6.57
N ALA A 88 -6.04 18.46 6.79
CA ALA A 88 -6.18 19.61 5.91
C ALA A 88 -5.78 19.29 4.46
N GLU A 89 -4.71 18.52 4.28
CA GLU A 89 -4.28 18.08 2.94
C GLU A 89 -5.29 17.11 2.31
N ILE A 90 -5.83 16.17 3.07
CA ILE A 90 -6.88 15.26 2.59
C ILE A 90 -8.13 16.04 2.16
N GLU A 91 -8.56 17.02 2.95
CA GLU A 91 -9.70 17.89 2.61
C GLU A 91 -9.45 18.72 1.35
N ARG A 92 -8.22 19.13 1.11
CA ARG A 92 -7.83 19.86 -0.12
C ARG A 92 -8.03 19.00 -1.37
N TRP A 93 -7.83 17.67 -1.28
CA TRP A 93 -7.90 16.72 -2.39
C TRP A 93 -9.20 15.90 -2.45
N LYS A 94 -10.16 16.14 -1.58
CA LYS A 94 -11.37 15.33 -1.46
C LYS A 94 -12.18 15.21 -2.75
N ASP A 95 -12.22 16.28 -3.55
CA ASP A 95 -13.02 16.35 -4.79
C ASP A 95 -12.22 15.93 -6.04
N ASP A 96 -10.90 15.75 -5.93
CA ASP A 96 -10.08 15.26 -7.05
C ASP A 96 -9.98 13.73 -7.03
N HIS A 97 -10.84 13.08 -7.80
CA HIS A 97 -10.92 11.63 -7.87
C HIS A 97 -9.74 10.96 -8.59
N ARG A 98 -8.79 11.72 -9.16
CA ARG A 98 -7.54 11.17 -9.69
C ARG A 98 -6.62 10.68 -8.58
N SER A 99 -6.76 11.19 -7.36
CA SER A 99 -6.08 10.70 -6.16
C SER A 99 -6.95 9.66 -5.46
N VAL A 100 -6.44 8.45 -5.25
CA VAL A 100 -7.23 7.29 -4.83
C VAL A 100 -6.80 6.70 -3.48
N GLN A 101 -5.58 6.99 -3.04
CA GLN A 101 -5.07 6.52 -1.75
C GLN A 101 -4.18 7.57 -1.07
N ILE A 102 -3.95 7.38 0.21
CA ILE A 102 -3.01 8.15 1.02
C ILE A 102 -1.82 7.26 1.30
N LEU A 103 -0.60 7.72 1.01
CA LEU A 103 0.61 6.93 1.11
C LEU A 103 1.33 7.16 2.44
N GLY A 104 1.70 6.08 3.10
CA GLY A 104 2.55 6.06 4.28
C GLY A 104 3.67 5.04 4.12
N LEU A 105 4.75 5.22 4.89
CA LEU A 105 5.85 4.26 4.96
C LEU A 105 5.63 3.26 6.08
N VAL A 106 6.10 2.03 5.90
CA VAL A 106 5.95 0.95 6.88
C VAL A 106 6.69 1.25 8.19
N PHE A 107 7.82 1.97 8.13
CA PHE A 107 8.57 2.42 9.29
C PHE A 107 8.47 3.94 9.47
N GLY A 108 7.53 4.36 10.29
CA GLY A 108 7.35 5.72 10.76
C GLY A 108 7.75 5.88 12.24
N GLU A 109 7.34 6.98 12.86
CA GLU A 109 7.63 7.25 14.27
C GLU A 109 6.82 6.39 15.24
N ARG A 110 5.63 5.98 14.84
CA ARG A 110 4.69 5.18 15.64
C ARG A 110 4.03 4.14 14.78
N SER A 111 3.58 3.06 15.42
CA SER A 111 2.74 2.08 14.74
C SER A 111 1.46 2.72 14.21
N LEU A 112 1.09 2.38 12.99
CA LEU A 112 0.00 3.05 12.26
C LEU A 112 -1.39 2.81 12.87
N GLY A 113 -1.59 1.82 13.75
CA GLY A 113 -2.83 1.68 14.51
C GLY A 113 -3.01 2.74 15.60
N HIS A 114 -1.95 3.45 15.99
CA HIS A 114 -1.98 4.39 17.11
C HIS A 114 -3.05 5.49 16.92
N ARG A 115 -3.75 5.82 18.02
CA ARG A 115 -4.91 6.75 18.00
C ARG A 115 -4.61 8.15 17.49
N SER A 116 -3.35 8.59 17.54
CA SER A 116 -2.96 9.88 16.95
C SER A 116 -3.22 9.96 15.44
N TYR A 117 -3.30 8.81 14.74
CA TYR A 117 -3.60 8.75 13.31
C TYR A 117 -5.11 8.62 12.98
N TRP A 118 -5.95 8.41 13.98
CA TRP A 118 -7.39 8.21 13.76
C TRP A 118 -8.08 9.38 13.04
N PRO A 119 -7.74 10.65 13.27
CA PRO A 119 -8.31 11.74 12.46
C PRO A 119 -8.02 11.60 10.96
N ILE A 120 -6.84 11.07 10.61
CA ILE A 120 -6.46 10.76 9.21
C ILE A 120 -7.37 9.67 8.65
N TYR A 121 -7.60 8.59 9.42
CA TYR A 121 -8.45 7.46 9.00
C TYR A 121 -9.91 7.86 8.88
N GLU A 122 -10.40 8.73 9.76
CA GLU A 122 -11.74 9.29 9.68
C GLU A 122 -11.94 10.12 8.39
N ALA A 123 -10.98 10.97 8.06
CA ALA A 123 -11.01 11.74 6.82
C ALA A 123 -10.87 10.85 5.59
N ALA A 124 -9.98 9.85 5.63
CA ALA A 124 -9.78 8.89 4.55
C ALA A 124 -11.06 8.08 4.27
N GLU A 125 -11.68 7.51 5.30
CA GLU A 125 -12.93 6.75 5.17
C GLU A 125 -14.07 7.62 4.63
N ARG A 126 -14.23 8.84 5.20
CA ARG A 126 -15.27 9.80 4.79
C ARG A 126 -15.20 10.16 3.31
N HIS A 127 -13.99 10.30 2.76
CA HIS A 127 -13.76 10.69 1.37
C HIS A 127 -13.41 9.52 0.45
N GLY A 128 -13.46 8.28 0.94
CA GLY A 128 -13.23 7.07 0.15
C GLY A 128 -11.78 6.83 -0.27
N PHE A 129 -10.81 7.40 0.42
CA PHE A 129 -9.40 7.10 0.21
C PHE A 129 -9.02 5.78 0.87
N ALA A 130 -8.26 4.94 0.17
CA ALA A 130 -7.55 3.85 0.80
C ALA A 130 -6.26 4.36 1.47
N ILE A 131 -5.73 3.60 2.44
CA ILE A 131 -4.40 3.84 3.01
C ILE A 131 -3.42 2.88 2.36
N GLY A 132 -2.44 3.40 1.64
CA GLY A 132 -1.31 2.63 1.12
C GLY A 132 -0.15 2.65 2.12
N VAL A 133 0.28 1.49 2.58
CA VAL A 133 1.48 1.34 3.43
C VAL A 133 2.57 0.73 2.56
N HIS A 134 3.60 1.51 2.24
CA HIS A 134 4.68 1.12 1.35
C HIS A 134 5.94 0.74 2.12
N ALA A 135 6.71 -0.20 1.59
CA ALA A 135 8.05 -0.49 2.08
C ALA A 135 8.90 0.79 2.14
N GLY A 136 9.63 0.99 3.20
CA GLY A 136 10.46 2.18 3.41
C GLY A 136 10.45 2.67 4.84
N SER A 137 11.38 3.57 5.15
CA SER A 137 11.57 4.09 6.49
C SER A 137 11.79 5.60 6.49
N SER A 138 11.31 6.26 7.55
CA SER A 138 11.72 7.63 7.87
C SER A 138 13.14 7.69 8.44
N TYR A 139 13.72 6.55 8.81
CA TYR A 139 15.04 6.41 9.46
C TYR A 139 15.21 7.25 10.75
N HIS A 140 14.12 7.56 11.42
CA HIS A 140 14.16 8.17 12.75
C HIS A 140 14.50 7.16 13.84
N HIS A 141 14.24 5.87 13.57
CA HIS A 141 14.52 4.72 14.43
C HIS A 141 15.09 3.58 13.60
N ALA A 142 15.73 2.63 14.26
CA ALA A 142 16.14 1.39 13.61
C ALA A 142 14.91 0.64 13.09
N VAL A 143 15.06 -0.01 11.92
CA VAL A 143 13.97 -0.77 11.27
C VAL A 143 13.53 -2.00 12.05
N THR A 144 14.33 -2.46 13.00
CA THR A 144 13.97 -3.54 13.93
C THR A 144 14.30 -3.16 15.35
N GLY A 145 13.66 -3.82 16.33
CA GLY A 145 14.01 -3.69 17.74
C GLY A 145 15.40 -4.23 18.11
N SER A 146 16.08 -4.90 17.17
CA SER A 146 17.43 -5.45 17.36
C SER A 146 18.55 -4.45 17.04
N GLY A 147 18.21 -3.27 16.56
CA GLY A 147 19.17 -2.21 16.22
C GLY A 147 19.25 -1.91 14.72
N TRP A 148 20.26 -1.13 14.34
CA TRP A 148 20.47 -0.74 12.95
C TRP A 148 21.10 -1.87 12.13
N PRO A 149 20.64 -2.11 10.91
CA PRO A 149 21.28 -3.06 10.00
C PRO A 149 22.65 -2.54 9.56
N SER A 150 23.59 -3.45 9.35
CA SER A 150 24.94 -3.12 8.86
C SER A 150 25.01 -3.05 7.35
N HIS A 151 24.11 -3.75 6.67
CA HIS A 151 24.09 -3.86 5.21
C HIS A 151 22.69 -3.58 4.65
N LEU A 152 22.63 -3.02 3.45
CA LEU A 152 21.38 -2.69 2.76
C LEU A 152 20.46 -3.91 2.58
N ILE A 153 21.04 -5.10 2.35
CA ILE A 153 20.25 -6.33 2.20
C ILE A 153 19.52 -6.71 3.49
N GLU A 154 20.08 -6.40 4.65
CA GLU A 154 19.42 -6.63 5.94
C GLU A 154 18.23 -5.68 6.10
N ASP A 155 18.37 -4.42 5.69
CA ASP A 155 17.29 -3.44 5.71
C ASP A 155 16.13 -3.87 4.80
N TYR A 156 16.42 -4.24 3.55
CA TYR A 156 15.40 -4.74 2.63
C TYR A 156 14.68 -5.98 3.15
N ALA A 157 15.42 -6.95 3.69
CA ALA A 157 14.82 -8.16 4.26
C ALA A 157 13.97 -7.86 5.50
N ALA A 158 14.35 -6.85 6.29
CA ALA A 158 13.62 -6.45 7.49
C ALA A 158 12.32 -5.68 7.20
N GLN A 159 12.10 -5.19 5.99
CA GLN A 159 10.85 -4.48 5.63
C GLN A 159 9.60 -5.31 5.93
N SER A 160 9.65 -6.63 5.70
CA SER A 160 8.56 -7.55 6.03
C SER A 160 8.17 -7.53 7.52
N ILE A 161 9.13 -7.35 8.42
CA ILE A 161 8.91 -7.26 9.88
C ILE A 161 8.08 -6.01 10.22
N GLY A 162 8.32 -4.91 9.51
CA GLY A 162 7.52 -3.70 9.63
C GLY A 162 6.05 -3.95 9.30
N PHE A 163 5.78 -4.64 8.21
CA PHE A 163 4.41 -4.99 7.83
C PHE A 163 3.70 -5.88 8.84
N HIS A 164 4.40 -6.86 9.46
CA HIS A 164 3.85 -7.62 10.58
C HIS A 164 3.39 -6.69 11.71
N THR A 165 4.26 -5.77 12.10
CA THR A 165 3.99 -4.83 13.19
C THR A 165 2.82 -3.93 12.86
N GLN A 166 2.78 -3.36 11.65
CA GLN A 166 1.69 -2.47 11.24
C GLN A 166 0.35 -3.19 11.14
N LEU A 167 0.31 -4.39 10.53
CA LEU A 167 -0.92 -5.18 10.45
C LEU A 167 -1.46 -5.52 11.84
N GLY A 168 -0.58 -5.96 12.76
CA GLY A 168 -0.96 -6.21 14.14
C GLY A 168 -1.52 -4.97 14.81
N SER A 169 -0.85 -3.83 14.63
CA SER A 169 -1.27 -2.55 15.21
C SER A 169 -2.64 -2.09 14.68
N PHE A 170 -2.90 -2.11 13.38
CA PHE A 170 -4.20 -1.77 12.81
C PHE A 170 -5.32 -2.60 13.42
N ILE A 171 -5.10 -3.91 13.61
CA ILE A 171 -6.08 -4.82 14.16
C ILE A 171 -6.25 -4.57 15.67
N VAL A 172 -5.16 -4.64 16.43
CA VAL A 172 -5.18 -4.65 17.91
C VAL A 172 -5.66 -3.31 18.49
N GLU A 173 -5.25 -2.20 17.88
CA GLU A 173 -5.72 -0.86 18.27
C GLU A 173 -7.20 -0.60 17.88
N GLY A 174 -7.82 -1.50 17.11
CA GLY A 174 -9.22 -1.40 16.74
C GLY A 174 -9.54 -0.42 15.61
N VAL A 175 -8.57 -0.12 14.74
CA VAL A 175 -8.78 0.80 13.61
C VAL A 175 -9.94 0.31 12.72
N PHE A 176 -9.97 -0.99 12.38
CA PHE A 176 -11.02 -1.56 11.54
C PHE A 176 -12.37 -1.75 12.27
N VAL A 177 -12.37 -1.66 13.59
CA VAL A 177 -13.61 -1.60 14.38
C VAL A 177 -14.20 -0.20 14.31
N LYS A 178 -13.36 0.82 14.44
CA LYS A 178 -13.75 2.23 14.42
C LYS A 178 -14.07 2.71 13.01
N PHE A 179 -13.32 2.24 12.00
CA PHE A 179 -13.41 2.62 10.60
C PHE A 179 -13.64 1.37 9.73
N PRO A 180 -14.85 0.79 9.71
CA PRO A 180 -15.10 -0.50 9.09
C PRO A 180 -15.05 -0.47 7.55
N ALA A 181 -15.24 0.67 6.91
CA ALA A 181 -15.14 0.82 5.46
C ALA A 181 -13.70 1.11 4.98
N LEU A 182 -12.80 1.49 5.90
CA LEU A 182 -11.43 1.81 5.56
C LEU A 182 -10.71 0.61 4.94
N LYS A 183 -10.02 0.84 3.82
CA LYS A 183 -9.13 -0.15 3.16
C LYS A 183 -7.69 0.22 3.40
N VAL A 184 -6.88 -0.79 3.74
CA VAL A 184 -5.42 -0.66 3.89
C VAL A 184 -4.75 -1.57 2.88
N VAL A 185 -3.85 -1.03 2.09
CA VAL A 185 -3.10 -1.75 1.07
C VAL A 185 -1.64 -1.85 1.49
N MET A 186 -1.16 -3.06 1.69
CA MET A 186 0.25 -3.37 1.99
C MET A 186 1.01 -3.43 0.65
N ILE A 187 1.79 -2.40 0.37
CA ILE A 187 2.45 -2.21 -0.92
C ILE A 187 3.91 -2.63 -0.79
N GLU A 188 4.35 -3.48 -1.70
CA GLU A 188 5.72 -4.04 -1.70
C GLU A 188 6.05 -4.83 -0.41
N SER A 189 5.01 -5.45 0.17
CA SER A 189 5.13 -6.11 1.47
C SER A 189 5.55 -7.57 1.40
N GLY A 190 5.49 -8.18 0.22
CA GLY A 190 5.31 -9.62 0.14
C GLY A 190 3.97 -10.07 0.74
N VAL A 191 3.64 -11.34 0.61
CA VAL A 191 2.37 -11.85 1.15
C VAL A 191 2.55 -13.16 1.94
N THR A 192 3.65 -13.87 1.73
CA THR A 192 3.91 -15.20 2.32
C THR A 192 4.00 -15.21 3.84
N TRP A 193 4.37 -14.08 4.43
CA TRP A 193 4.45 -13.90 5.87
C TRP A 193 3.08 -13.80 6.56
N ALA A 194 2.04 -13.40 5.83
CA ALA A 194 0.76 -13.03 6.43
C ALA A 194 0.01 -14.23 7.07
N PRO A 195 -0.14 -15.42 6.45
CA PRO A 195 -0.84 -16.53 7.06
C PRO A 195 -0.24 -17.02 8.39
N PRO A 196 1.07 -17.30 8.53
CA PRO A 196 1.65 -17.73 9.79
C PRO A 196 1.58 -16.63 10.86
N TYR A 197 1.77 -15.36 10.49
CA TYR A 197 1.63 -14.24 11.40
C TYR A 197 0.19 -14.14 11.96
N LEU A 198 -0.81 -14.20 11.09
CA LEU A 198 -2.22 -14.13 11.48
C LEU A 198 -2.64 -15.31 12.38
N ARG A 199 -2.12 -16.51 12.11
CA ARG A 199 -2.35 -17.69 12.98
C ARG A 199 -1.76 -17.43 14.39
N ARG A 200 -0.55 -16.87 14.45
CA ARG A 200 0.08 -16.49 15.72
C ARG A 200 -0.72 -15.41 16.44
N LEU A 201 -1.12 -14.35 15.75
CA LEU A 201 -1.92 -13.26 16.31
C LEU A 201 -3.28 -13.77 16.83
N ALA A 202 -3.96 -14.62 16.08
CA ALA A 202 -5.23 -15.22 16.47
C ALA A 202 -5.11 -16.13 17.70
N LYS A 203 -3.97 -16.84 17.85
CA LYS A 203 -3.69 -17.65 19.04
C LYS A 203 -3.58 -16.77 20.28
N PHE A 204 -2.78 -15.71 20.23
CA PHE A 204 -2.58 -14.82 21.36
C PHE A 204 -3.85 -14.01 21.66
N TRP A 205 -4.54 -13.49 20.65
CA TRP A 205 -5.81 -12.80 20.84
C TRP A 205 -6.82 -13.64 21.64
N ARG A 206 -6.94 -14.94 21.36
CA ARG A 206 -7.81 -15.82 22.17
C ARG A 206 -7.37 -15.93 23.62
N GLY A 207 -6.06 -15.92 23.86
CA GLY A 207 -5.52 -16.05 25.23
C GLY A 207 -5.65 -14.78 26.07
N VAL A 208 -5.59 -13.60 25.45
CA VAL A 208 -5.58 -12.30 26.14
C VAL A 208 -6.72 -11.36 25.70
N ARG A 209 -7.87 -11.91 25.33
CA ARG A 209 -9.02 -11.15 24.82
C ARG A 209 -9.46 -9.97 25.68
N LEU A 210 -9.25 -10.06 26.99
CA LEU A 210 -9.63 -9.00 27.92
C LEU A 210 -8.80 -7.73 27.74
N GLU A 211 -7.61 -7.82 27.12
CA GLU A 211 -6.76 -6.68 26.81
C GLU A 211 -7.32 -5.86 25.63
N THR A 212 -8.03 -6.52 24.71
CA THR A 212 -8.61 -5.89 23.52
C THR A 212 -10.12 -6.21 23.38
N PRO A 213 -10.95 -5.77 24.35
CA PRO A 213 -12.36 -6.16 24.40
C PRO A 213 -13.19 -5.68 23.20
N TRP A 214 -12.71 -4.67 22.46
CA TRP A 214 -13.33 -4.18 21.23
C TRP A 214 -13.18 -5.12 20.03
N LEU A 215 -12.26 -6.11 20.08
CA LEU A 215 -12.05 -7.07 19.01
C LEU A 215 -13.02 -8.25 19.17
N GLU A 216 -14.16 -8.17 18.53
CA GLU A 216 -15.18 -9.21 18.56
C GLU A 216 -14.96 -10.33 17.53
N LYS A 217 -14.15 -10.06 16.49
CA LYS A 217 -13.89 -10.97 15.38
C LYS A 217 -12.42 -11.43 15.36
N PRO A 218 -12.15 -12.63 14.81
CA PRO A 218 -10.78 -13.10 14.61
C PRO A 218 -9.98 -12.16 13.70
N PRO A 219 -8.65 -12.05 13.89
CA PRO A 219 -7.76 -11.23 13.04
C PRO A 219 -7.90 -11.46 11.54
N PHE A 220 -8.13 -12.70 11.11
CA PHE A 220 -8.34 -13.04 9.70
C PHE A 220 -9.56 -12.34 9.08
N ASP A 221 -10.63 -12.13 9.83
CA ASP A 221 -11.84 -11.49 9.30
C ASP A 221 -11.61 -10.02 8.99
N PHE A 222 -10.79 -9.33 9.81
CA PHE A 222 -10.37 -7.96 9.51
C PHE A 222 -9.50 -7.90 8.26
N VAL A 223 -8.59 -8.85 8.07
CA VAL A 223 -7.76 -8.90 6.86
C VAL A 223 -8.63 -9.09 5.63
N ARG A 224 -9.52 -10.04 5.61
CA ARG A 224 -10.42 -10.28 4.47
C ARG A 224 -11.26 -9.05 4.12
N SER A 225 -11.75 -8.35 5.13
CA SER A 225 -12.61 -7.18 4.92
C SER A 225 -11.84 -5.92 4.54
N ASN A 226 -10.71 -5.64 5.19
CA ASN A 226 -10.08 -4.33 5.19
C ASN A 226 -8.69 -4.27 4.59
N VAL A 227 -7.95 -5.40 4.49
CA VAL A 227 -6.55 -5.39 4.08
C VAL A 227 -6.36 -5.99 2.70
N ARG A 228 -5.45 -5.41 1.93
CA ARG A 228 -5.02 -5.92 0.62
C ARG A 228 -3.50 -5.98 0.58
N PHE A 229 -2.98 -6.88 -0.24
CA PHE A 229 -1.55 -7.06 -0.49
C PHE A 229 -1.28 -6.94 -1.98
N THR A 230 -0.25 -6.18 -2.35
CA THR A 230 0.20 -6.15 -3.74
C THR A 230 1.00 -7.40 -4.09
N THR A 231 0.89 -7.84 -5.34
CA THR A 231 1.53 -9.08 -5.80
C THR A 231 3.02 -8.94 -6.14
N GLN A 232 3.59 -7.74 -6.00
CA GLN A 232 5.00 -7.51 -6.31
C GLN A 232 5.67 -6.75 -5.17
N PRO A 233 6.79 -7.30 -4.58
CA PRO A 233 7.26 -8.69 -4.74
C PRO A 233 6.28 -9.71 -4.12
N PHE A 234 6.28 -10.94 -4.63
CA PHE A 234 5.41 -12.00 -4.08
C PHE A 234 6.06 -12.78 -2.93
N ASP A 235 7.38 -12.88 -2.97
CA ASP A 235 8.22 -13.53 -1.94
C ASP A 235 7.92 -15.03 -1.72
N ALA A 236 7.53 -15.73 -2.77
CA ALA A 236 7.35 -17.18 -2.75
C ALA A 236 7.87 -17.81 -4.04
N PRO A 237 8.21 -19.10 -4.02
CA PRO A 237 8.40 -19.85 -5.25
C PRO A 237 7.13 -19.74 -6.13
N LEU A 238 7.32 -19.43 -7.40
CA LEU A 238 6.21 -19.33 -8.37
C LEU A 238 5.87 -20.72 -8.92
N GLU A 239 5.39 -21.59 -8.05
CA GLU A 239 4.85 -22.91 -8.37
C GLU A 239 3.36 -22.90 -8.09
N GLY A 240 2.56 -23.46 -9.01
CA GLY A 240 1.09 -23.37 -8.91
C GLY A 240 0.52 -23.91 -7.60
N GLU A 241 1.06 -25.01 -7.07
CA GLU A 241 0.64 -25.58 -5.78
C GLU A 241 0.96 -24.65 -4.60
N THR A 242 2.13 -24.00 -4.60
CA THR A 242 2.54 -23.07 -3.56
C THR A 242 1.62 -21.84 -3.54
N ILE A 243 1.33 -21.28 -4.71
CA ILE A 243 0.47 -20.10 -4.86
C ILE A 243 -0.96 -20.41 -4.41
N THR A 244 -1.52 -21.54 -4.85
CA THR A 244 -2.86 -21.97 -4.45
C THR A 244 -2.94 -22.20 -2.96
N SER A 245 -1.97 -22.89 -2.38
CA SER A 245 -1.89 -23.14 -0.93
C SER A 245 -1.81 -21.85 -0.13
N LEU A 246 -1.08 -20.85 -0.61
CA LEU A 246 -1.00 -19.54 0.06
C LEU A 246 -2.35 -18.82 0.05
N ILE A 247 -3.05 -18.80 -1.08
CA ILE A 247 -4.39 -18.21 -1.20
C ILE A 247 -5.37 -18.92 -0.26
N ASP A 248 -5.34 -20.25 -0.21
CA ASP A 248 -6.17 -21.05 0.69
C ASP A 248 -5.87 -20.73 2.17
N GLN A 249 -4.61 -20.50 2.51
CA GLN A 249 -4.20 -20.13 3.86
C GLN A 249 -4.62 -18.71 4.23
N LEU A 250 -4.68 -17.79 3.28
CA LEU A 250 -5.26 -16.44 3.46
C LEU A 250 -6.79 -16.51 3.57
N GLY A 251 -7.39 -17.56 2.99
CA GLY A 251 -8.82 -17.82 3.00
C GLY A 251 -9.62 -16.94 2.03
N SER A 252 -8.96 -16.24 1.13
CA SER A 252 -9.58 -15.46 0.04
C SER A 252 -8.53 -14.97 -0.96
N ASP A 253 -8.87 -15.00 -2.25
CA ASP A 253 -8.14 -14.32 -3.31
C ASP A 253 -8.51 -12.84 -3.47
N ASP A 254 -9.55 -12.38 -2.76
CA ASP A 254 -9.99 -10.98 -2.76
C ASP A 254 -8.97 -10.04 -2.09
N VAL A 255 -8.02 -10.59 -1.34
CA VAL A 255 -6.99 -9.81 -0.62
C VAL A 255 -5.79 -9.44 -1.50
N LEU A 256 -5.69 -9.97 -2.72
CA LEU A 256 -4.56 -9.73 -3.61
C LEU A 256 -4.86 -8.65 -4.65
N LEU A 257 -3.91 -7.75 -4.89
CA LEU A 257 -3.96 -6.71 -5.91
C LEU A 257 -2.74 -6.84 -6.82
N TYR A 258 -2.96 -6.81 -8.14
CA TYR A 258 -1.86 -6.78 -9.08
C TYR A 258 -1.04 -5.49 -8.93
N ALA A 259 0.29 -5.64 -8.94
CA ALA A 259 1.23 -4.54 -9.01
C ALA A 259 2.43 -4.95 -9.88
N SER A 260 3.02 -4.00 -10.58
CA SER A 260 4.24 -4.21 -11.37
C SER A 260 5.50 -3.84 -10.61
N ASP A 261 5.36 -2.94 -9.64
CA ASP A 261 6.46 -2.30 -8.93
C ASP A 261 7.49 -1.63 -9.88
N THR A 262 6.99 -1.11 -10.99
CA THR A 262 7.81 -0.36 -11.95
C THR A 262 8.30 0.95 -11.31
N PRO A 263 9.60 1.32 -11.40
CA PRO A 263 10.62 0.81 -12.32
C PRO A 263 11.54 -0.28 -11.73
N HIS A 264 11.24 -0.86 -10.58
CA HIS A 264 12.08 -1.91 -10.01
C HIS A 264 12.06 -3.18 -10.87
N ARG A 265 13.21 -3.87 -10.94
CA ARG A 265 13.32 -5.20 -11.55
C ARG A 265 13.28 -6.25 -10.48
N HIS A 266 12.41 -7.21 -10.68
CA HIS A 266 12.31 -8.41 -9.86
C HIS A 266 12.83 -9.62 -10.63
N VAL A 267 13.28 -10.63 -9.91
CA VAL A 267 13.71 -11.93 -10.51
C VAL A 267 12.52 -12.52 -11.30
N ASP A 268 11.34 -12.44 -10.71
CA ASP A 268 10.11 -12.88 -11.35
C ASP A 268 9.32 -11.67 -11.86
N PRO A 269 9.05 -11.58 -13.17
CA PRO A 269 8.21 -10.55 -13.74
C PRO A 269 6.81 -10.52 -13.09
N ALA A 270 6.25 -9.35 -12.89
CA ALA A 270 4.99 -9.13 -12.19
C ALA A 270 3.80 -9.98 -12.71
N GLY A 271 3.81 -10.32 -14.00
CA GLY A 271 2.77 -11.15 -14.62
C GLY A 271 2.94 -12.66 -14.41
N THR A 272 4.10 -13.13 -13.97
CA THR A 272 4.40 -14.58 -13.88
C THR A 272 3.47 -15.29 -12.91
N LEU A 273 3.17 -14.69 -11.76
CA LEU A 273 2.20 -15.19 -10.79
C LEU A 273 0.87 -15.57 -11.44
N LEU A 274 0.37 -14.71 -12.32
CA LEU A 274 -0.95 -14.86 -12.92
C LEU A 274 -1.07 -16.08 -13.83
N THR A 275 0.05 -16.58 -14.37
CA THR A 275 0.06 -17.76 -15.24
C THR A 275 -0.24 -19.05 -14.49
N TYR A 276 -0.07 -19.07 -13.18
CA TYR A 276 -0.33 -20.22 -12.30
C TYR A 276 -1.73 -20.22 -11.70
N LEU A 277 -2.53 -19.16 -11.96
CA LEU A 277 -3.84 -19.00 -11.35
C LEU A 277 -4.98 -19.30 -12.34
N PRO A 278 -6.13 -19.81 -11.84
CA PRO A 278 -7.35 -19.88 -12.65
C PRO A 278 -7.75 -18.51 -13.20
N ALA A 279 -8.35 -18.48 -14.38
CA ALA A 279 -8.79 -17.23 -15.02
C ALA A 279 -9.69 -16.36 -14.14
N THR A 280 -10.51 -16.99 -13.28
CA THR A 280 -11.39 -16.29 -12.32
C THR A 280 -10.58 -15.54 -11.26
N ALA A 281 -9.57 -16.17 -10.65
CA ALA A 281 -8.69 -15.55 -9.68
C ALA A 281 -7.82 -14.47 -10.34
N THR A 282 -7.29 -14.73 -11.54
CA THR A 282 -6.54 -13.74 -12.33
C THR A 282 -7.37 -12.48 -12.53
N ARG A 283 -8.63 -12.59 -12.99
CA ARG A 283 -9.53 -11.44 -13.18
C ARG A 283 -9.73 -10.66 -11.89
N LYS A 284 -9.93 -11.33 -10.77
CA LYS A 284 -10.07 -10.68 -9.47
C LYS A 284 -8.82 -9.85 -9.14
N ILE A 285 -7.66 -10.45 -9.21
CA ILE A 285 -6.39 -9.83 -8.82
C ILE A 285 -6.04 -8.62 -9.70
N VAL A 286 -6.27 -8.72 -11.02
CA VAL A 286 -5.91 -7.64 -11.95
C VAL A 286 -6.96 -6.53 -12.04
N SER A 287 -8.20 -6.74 -11.57
CA SER A 287 -9.28 -5.78 -11.80
C SER A 287 -10.26 -5.66 -10.65
N THR A 288 -11.11 -6.68 -10.40
CA THR A 288 -12.26 -6.52 -9.52
C THR A 288 -11.89 -6.23 -8.07
N ASN A 289 -10.77 -6.76 -7.58
CA ASN A 289 -10.29 -6.46 -6.23
C ASN A 289 -9.83 -5.01 -6.10
N ALA A 290 -9.20 -4.45 -7.13
CA ALA A 290 -8.80 -3.04 -7.15
C ALA A 290 -10.03 -2.12 -7.13
N LEU A 291 -11.04 -2.41 -7.95
CA LEU A 291 -12.30 -1.64 -7.97
C LEU A 291 -13.05 -1.71 -6.64
N ALA A 292 -13.03 -2.87 -5.96
CA ALA A 292 -13.63 -3.04 -4.63
C ALA A 292 -12.81 -2.38 -3.51
N THR A 293 -11.53 -2.13 -3.73
CA THR A 293 -10.62 -1.55 -2.73
C THR A 293 -10.58 -0.03 -2.82
N TYR A 294 -10.50 0.50 -4.02
CA TYR A 294 -10.35 1.93 -4.27
C TYR A 294 -11.68 2.54 -4.72
N ALA A 295 -12.51 2.94 -3.77
CA ALA A 295 -13.84 3.51 -4.03
C ALA A 295 -13.81 4.68 -5.03
N ARG A 296 -12.69 5.41 -5.07
CA ARG A 296 -12.47 6.57 -5.94
C ARG A 296 -12.11 6.21 -7.39
N LEU A 297 -11.74 4.95 -7.68
CA LEU A 297 -11.46 4.51 -9.06
C LEU A 297 -12.70 4.50 -9.95
N GLY A 298 -13.88 4.18 -9.39
CA GLY A 298 -15.14 4.09 -10.15
C GLY A 298 -15.73 5.44 -10.54
N VAL A 299 -15.26 6.55 -9.97
CA VAL A 299 -15.76 7.90 -10.25
C VAL A 299 -14.99 8.46 -11.45
N GLY A 300 -15.65 8.54 -12.62
CA GLY A 300 -15.04 9.10 -13.84
C GLY A 300 -14.75 8.10 -14.97
N TYR A 301 -15.04 6.81 -14.79
CA TYR A 301 -14.97 5.79 -15.85
C TYR A 301 -16.34 5.43 -16.47
N ALA A 302 -17.40 6.12 -16.07
CA ALA A 302 -18.71 6.00 -16.71
C ALA A 302 -18.79 7.04 -17.84
N ALA A 303 -18.20 6.74 -18.98
CA ALA A 303 -18.52 7.36 -20.25
C ALA A 303 -18.13 6.41 -21.40
#